data_ee69500e4249b1c9c6471d6fa4fff582
#
_entry.id   ee69500e4249b1c9c6471d6fa4fff582
#
_cell.length_a   1.000
_cell.length_b   1.000
_cell.length_c   1.000
_cell.angle_alpha   90.00
_cell.angle_beta   90.00
_cell.angle_gamma   90.00
#
_symmetry.space_group_name_H-M   'P 1'
#
loop_
_entity.id
_entity.type
_entity.pdbx_description
1 polymer ?
#
loop_
_entity_poly.entity_id
_entity_poly.type
_entity_poly.pdbx_seq_one_letter_code
_entity_poly.pdbx_strand_id
1 'polypeptide(L)'
;MNETNVGLDFRTLNSRLTIEADWYYRLTQNAVIDAPLPMGAGNLLGNRGEILNTGVELSFNWADKIGKDFSYYIGANLTTLHNEVKDLNGLSYLYGGSAEFRTISQVGGELNAYYGYDIEGVYQNAAEIAADPIAVANGLEPGDFKYVDQNKDGKIDNKDRVTLGSYIPNFNYGINLGFSYKNFDFSMVMQGVAGNQIVNRKRGDRRWHSELNYDLDQFENRWTGEGSTNEYMSAKGSVKPWNISNFNSFYVEDGSYFRIQNVQVAYTFPKKDFGKFKMPSI
;
A
#
# COMPACT_ATOMS: atom_id res chain seq x y z
N MET A 1 -11.87 -6.01 -23.43
CA MET A 1 -10.54 -6.05 -22.83
C MET A 1 -9.55 -6.42 -23.90
N ASN A 2 -8.52 -5.64 -24.10
CA ASN A 2 -7.43 -5.91 -25.02
C ASN A 2 -6.18 -6.22 -24.20
N GLU A 3 -5.55 -7.36 -24.49
CA GLU A 3 -4.36 -7.81 -23.77
C GLU A 3 -3.26 -8.17 -24.77
N THR A 4 -2.05 -7.72 -24.48
CA THR A 4 -0.84 -8.09 -25.21
C THR A 4 0.19 -8.54 -24.19
N ASN A 5 0.71 -9.77 -24.37
CA ASN A 5 1.75 -10.35 -23.56
C ASN A 5 2.94 -10.71 -24.44
N VAL A 6 4.14 -10.43 -23.94
CA VAL A 6 5.39 -10.86 -24.57
C VAL A 6 6.24 -11.51 -23.51
N GLY A 7 6.50 -12.80 -23.68
CA GLY A 7 7.24 -13.61 -22.73
C GLY A 7 8.52 -14.19 -23.28
N LEU A 8 9.48 -14.42 -22.42
CA LEU A 8 10.74 -15.10 -22.69
C LEU A 8 10.98 -16.14 -21.61
N ASP A 9 11.05 -17.42 -22.02
CA ASP A 9 11.45 -18.53 -21.17
C ASP A 9 12.87 -18.95 -21.51
N PHE A 10 13.73 -18.93 -20.52
CA PHE A 10 15.12 -19.36 -20.67
C PHE A 10 15.45 -20.46 -19.66
N ARG A 11 15.89 -21.61 -20.17
CA ARG A 11 16.30 -22.76 -19.37
C ARG A 11 17.66 -23.25 -19.82
N THR A 12 18.59 -23.39 -18.88
CA THR A 12 19.98 -23.77 -19.17
C THR A 12 20.60 -24.59 -18.05
N LEU A 13 21.85 -25.01 -18.23
CA LEU A 13 22.65 -25.77 -17.26
C LEU A 13 21.96 -27.07 -16.82
N ASN A 14 21.42 -27.84 -17.78
CA ASN A 14 20.65 -29.05 -17.51
C ASN A 14 19.41 -28.78 -16.61
N SER A 15 18.72 -27.73 -16.88
CA SER A 15 17.53 -27.27 -16.13
C SER A 15 17.80 -26.84 -14.69
N ARG A 16 19.06 -26.55 -14.33
CA ARG A 16 19.39 -25.99 -13.02
C ARG A 16 18.99 -24.52 -12.91
N LEU A 17 19.05 -23.79 -14.01
CA LEU A 17 18.61 -22.40 -14.10
C LEU A 17 17.40 -22.27 -15.01
N THR A 18 16.35 -21.69 -14.49
CA THR A 18 15.17 -21.26 -15.26
C THR A 18 14.92 -19.79 -14.97
N ILE A 19 14.75 -19.00 -16.02
CA ILE A 19 14.37 -17.58 -15.96
C ILE A 19 13.18 -17.42 -16.89
N GLU A 20 12.14 -16.78 -16.37
CA GLU A 20 10.94 -16.41 -17.12
C GLU A 20 10.77 -14.91 -16.97
N ALA A 21 10.49 -14.23 -18.06
CA ALA A 21 10.28 -12.78 -18.09
C ALA A 21 9.12 -12.47 -19.01
N ASP A 22 8.07 -11.91 -18.48
CA ASP A 22 6.86 -11.54 -19.18
C ASP A 22 6.61 -10.05 -19.04
N TRP A 23 6.31 -9.40 -20.15
CA TRP A 23 5.75 -8.06 -20.15
C TRP A 23 4.30 -8.16 -20.57
N TYR A 24 3.42 -7.45 -19.86
CA TYR A 24 2.01 -7.41 -20.15
C TYR A 24 1.50 -5.98 -20.30
N TYR A 25 0.56 -5.82 -21.22
CA TYR A 25 -0.22 -4.62 -21.41
C TYR A 25 -1.69 -5.02 -21.50
N ARG A 26 -2.49 -4.58 -20.53
CA ARG A 26 -3.91 -4.93 -20.44
C ARG A 26 -4.74 -3.67 -20.37
N LEU A 27 -5.46 -3.38 -21.47
CA LEU A 27 -6.42 -2.28 -21.53
C LEU A 27 -7.84 -2.82 -21.34
N THR A 28 -8.44 -2.51 -20.20
CA THR A 28 -9.86 -2.80 -19.93
C THR A 28 -10.68 -1.67 -20.51
N GLN A 29 -11.35 -1.92 -21.61
CA GLN A 29 -12.31 -0.99 -22.23
C GLN A 29 -13.72 -1.30 -21.77
N ASN A 30 -14.60 -0.30 -21.80
CA ASN A 30 -15.98 -0.41 -21.34
C ASN A 30 -16.10 -0.86 -19.88
N ALA A 31 -15.18 -0.42 -19.01
CA ALA A 31 -15.32 -0.61 -17.58
C ALA A 31 -16.61 0.08 -17.10
N VAL A 32 -17.31 -0.59 -16.18
CA VAL A 32 -18.50 -0.01 -15.55
C VAL A 32 -18.07 1.13 -14.63
N ILE A 33 -18.55 2.32 -14.93
CA ILE A 33 -18.35 3.50 -14.08
C ILE A 33 -19.71 4.06 -13.66
N ASP A 34 -19.76 4.56 -12.44
CA ASP A 34 -20.91 5.26 -11.87
C ASP A 34 -20.67 6.77 -12.00
N ALA A 35 -21.17 7.34 -13.09
CA ALA A 35 -20.94 8.74 -13.45
C ALA A 35 -22.10 9.64 -12.98
N PRO A 36 -21.83 10.77 -12.32
CA PRO A 36 -22.89 11.71 -11.94
C PRO A 36 -23.54 12.32 -13.18
N LEU A 37 -24.85 12.40 -13.15
CA LEU A 37 -25.64 13.08 -14.18
C LEU A 37 -25.64 14.59 -13.98
N PRO A 38 -25.75 15.39 -15.05
CA PRO A 38 -25.91 16.82 -14.95
C PRO A 38 -27.12 17.23 -14.07
N MET A 39 -27.05 18.38 -13.42
CA MET A 39 -28.11 18.97 -12.58
C MET A 39 -28.53 18.14 -11.37
N GLY A 40 -27.67 17.24 -10.87
CA GLY A 40 -28.00 16.45 -9.68
C GLY A 40 -29.07 15.37 -9.91
N ALA A 41 -29.30 14.96 -11.14
CA ALA A 41 -30.29 13.93 -11.50
C ALA A 41 -29.92 12.49 -11.06
N GLY A 42 -28.91 12.35 -10.19
CA GLY A 42 -28.39 11.07 -9.72
C GLY A 42 -27.16 10.62 -10.50
N ASN A 43 -26.90 9.33 -10.46
CA ASN A 43 -25.77 8.70 -11.15
C ASN A 43 -26.26 7.75 -12.24
N LEU A 44 -25.48 7.62 -13.30
CA LEU A 44 -25.71 6.66 -14.37
C LEU A 44 -24.59 5.62 -14.40
N LEU A 45 -24.95 4.38 -14.16
CA LEU A 45 -24.05 3.25 -14.42
C LEU A 45 -23.91 3.03 -15.93
N GLY A 46 -22.69 3.03 -16.41
CA GLY A 46 -22.42 2.82 -17.82
C GLY A 46 -21.09 2.12 -18.09
N ASN A 47 -21.03 1.38 -19.20
CA ASN A 47 -19.83 0.68 -19.66
C ASN A 47 -18.98 1.64 -20.52
N ARG A 48 -18.22 2.53 -19.90
CA ARG A 48 -17.62 3.66 -20.62
C ARG A 48 -16.19 4.01 -20.18
N GLY A 49 -15.68 3.36 -19.11
CA GLY A 49 -14.34 3.64 -18.60
C GLY A 49 -13.26 2.84 -19.35
N GLU A 50 -12.06 3.40 -19.41
CA GLU A 50 -10.87 2.69 -19.86
C GLU A 50 -9.80 2.72 -18.76
N ILE A 51 -9.29 1.53 -18.41
CA ILE A 51 -8.29 1.34 -17.36
C ILE A 51 -7.15 0.51 -17.93
N LEU A 52 -5.95 1.03 -17.83
CA LEU A 52 -4.71 0.37 -18.22
C LEU A 52 -4.06 -0.26 -16.98
N ASN A 53 -3.63 -1.52 -17.13
CA ASN A 53 -2.69 -2.19 -16.26
C ASN A 53 -1.52 -2.70 -17.11
N THR A 54 -0.30 -2.34 -16.77
CA THR A 54 0.90 -2.80 -17.46
C THR A 54 2.01 -3.08 -16.45
N GLY A 55 2.88 -4.00 -16.79
CA GLY A 55 3.97 -4.37 -15.88
C GLY A 55 4.88 -5.44 -16.47
N VAL A 56 5.79 -5.87 -15.62
CA VAL A 56 6.74 -6.94 -15.92
C VAL A 56 6.65 -7.99 -14.82
N GLU A 57 6.62 -9.26 -15.20
CA GLU A 57 6.71 -10.40 -14.31
C GLU A 57 8.03 -11.12 -14.55
N LEU A 58 8.81 -11.30 -13.51
CA LEU A 58 10.09 -11.98 -13.55
C LEU A 58 10.05 -13.18 -12.60
N SER A 59 10.53 -14.31 -13.08
CA SER A 59 10.72 -15.52 -12.28
C SER A 59 12.15 -16.04 -12.48
N PHE A 60 12.80 -16.34 -11.38
CA PHE A 60 14.14 -16.92 -11.33
C PHE A 60 14.10 -18.17 -10.46
N ASN A 61 14.57 -19.29 -11.00
CA ASN A 61 14.68 -20.53 -10.25
C ASN A 61 16.05 -21.16 -10.49
N TRP A 62 16.72 -21.45 -9.39
CA TRP A 62 17.97 -22.19 -9.38
C TRP A 62 17.84 -23.42 -8.49
N ALA A 63 18.23 -24.59 -9.00
CA ALA A 63 18.30 -25.82 -8.22
C ALA A 63 19.55 -26.61 -8.60
N ASP A 64 20.31 -27.07 -7.60
CA ASP A 64 21.53 -27.83 -7.85
C ASP A 64 21.79 -28.86 -6.75
N LYS A 65 22.74 -29.74 -7.00
CA LYS A 65 23.20 -30.77 -6.08
C LYS A 65 24.72 -30.73 -5.95
N ILE A 66 25.19 -30.82 -4.72
CA ILE A 66 26.60 -30.89 -4.39
C ILE A 66 26.90 -32.29 -3.80
N GLY A 67 27.62 -33.08 -4.55
CA GLY A 67 27.85 -34.46 -4.18
C GLY A 67 26.60 -35.33 -4.25
N LYS A 68 26.47 -36.31 -3.33
CA LYS A 68 25.34 -37.25 -3.31
C LYS A 68 24.25 -36.87 -2.30
N ASP A 69 24.62 -36.13 -1.28
CA ASP A 69 23.80 -35.98 -0.07
C ASP A 69 23.22 -34.57 0.11
N PHE A 70 23.68 -33.57 -0.66
CA PHE A 70 23.24 -32.20 -0.53
C PHE A 70 22.57 -31.68 -1.81
N SER A 71 21.34 -31.22 -1.70
CA SER A 71 20.62 -30.49 -2.76
C SER A 71 20.05 -29.21 -2.22
N TYR A 72 19.97 -28.16 -3.05
CA TYR A 72 19.41 -26.89 -2.67
C TYR A 72 18.68 -26.25 -3.84
N TYR A 73 17.78 -25.35 -3.51
CA TYR A 73 17.09 -24.52 -4.49
C TYR A 73 16.91 -23.10 -3.95
N ILE A 74 16.85 -22.14 -4.85
CA ILE A 74 16.42 -20.78 -4.61
C ILE A 74 15.54 -20.35 -5.76
N GLY A 75 14.36 -19.84 -5.44
CA GLY A 75 13.45 -19.21 -6.37
C GLY A 75 13.17 -17.78 -5.94
N ALA A 76 13.00 -16.89 -6.90
CA ALA A 76 12.58 -15.52 -6.68
C ALA A 76 11.60 -15.11 -7.77
N ASN A 77 10.59 -14.36 -7.41
CA ASN A 77 9.69 -13.72 -8.36
C ASN A 77 9.54 -12.23 -8.02
N LEU A 78 9.31 -11.44 -9.06
CA LEU A 78 9.05 -10.01 -8.97
C LEU A 78 7.99 -9.68 -10.01
N THR A 79 6.91 -9.03 -9.56
CA THR A 79 5.88 -8.47 -10.44
C THR A 79 5.83 -6.97 -10.22
N THR A 80 5.93 -6.21 -11.30
CA THR A 80 5.64 -4.77 -11.28
C THR A 80 4.23 -4.52 -11.79
N LEU A 81 3.59 -3.49 -11.28
CA LEU A 81 2.27 -3.07 -11.73
C LEU A 81 2.22 -1.55 -11.84
N HIS A 82 1.84 -1.08 -13.02
CA HIS A 82 1.43 0.30 -13.24
C HIS A 82 -0.04 0.30 -13.65
N ASN A 83 -0.87 0.97 -12.84
CA ASN A 83 -2.30 1.15 -13.08
C ASN A 83 -2.58 2.59 -13.48
N GLU A 84 -3.36 2.81 -14.53
CA GLU A 84 -3.69 4.15 -15.00
C GLU A 84 -5.12 4.20 -15.54
N VAL A 85 -5.86 5.20 -15.15
CA VAL A 85 -7.16 5.55 -15.75
C VAL A 85 -6.93 6.29 -17.04
N LYS A 86 -7.33 5.70 -18.18
CA LYS A 86 -7.14 6.28 -19.52
C LYS A 86 -8.30 7.16 -19.95
N ASP A 87 -9.53 6.77 -19.62
CA ASP A 87 -10.73 7.52 -19.96
C ASP A 87 -11.85 7.28 -18.93
N LEU A 88 -12.63 8.30 -18.66
CA LEU A 88 -13.82 8.28 -17.82
C LEU A 88 -15.04 8.83 -18.57
N ASN A 89 -15.11 8.55 -19.87
CA ASN A 89 -16.19 9.03 -20.76
C ASN A 89 -16.33 10.55 -20.77
N GLY A 90 -15.21 11.24 -20.92
CA GLY A 90 -15.16 12.71 -20.95
C GLY A 90 -15.17 13.41 -19.60
N LEU A 91 -15.25 12.68 -18.50
CA LEU A 91 -15.03 13.22 -17.16
C LEU A 91 -13.52 13.26 -16.87
N SER A 92 -13.08 14.35 -16.21
CA SER A 92 -11.68 14.47 -15.81
C SER A 92 -11.34 13.58 -14.59
N TYR A 93 -12.33 13.36 -13.71
CA TYR A 93 -12.19 12.54 -12.52
C TYR A 93 -13.53 12.02 -12.01
N LEU A 94 -13.46 11.01 -11.16
CA LEU A 94 -14.56 10.48 -10.35
C LEU A 94 -14.12 10.36 -8.90
N TYR A 95 -14.97 10.79 -7.98
CA TYR A 95 -14.77 10.54 -6.57
C TYR A 95 -15.33 9.18 -6.18
N GLY A 96 -14.63 8.51 -5.27
CA GLY A 96 -15.03 7.27 -4.64
C GLY A 96 -14.77 7.29 -3.13
N GLY A 97 -14.87 6.13 -2.50
CA GLY A 97 -14.71 5.99 -1.06
C GLY A 97 -15.86 6.58 -0.25
N SER A 98 -15.59 6.92 0.99
CA SER A 98 -16.54 7.59 1.89
C SER A 98 -16.18 9.07 2.06
N ALA A 99 -17.08 9.85 2.68
CA ALA A 99 -16.78 11.24 3.06
C ALA A 99 -15.56 11.32 4.01
N GLU A 100 -15.35 10.28 4.81
CA GLU A 100 -14.27 10.16 5.77
C GLU A 100 -12.93 9.78 5.09
N PHE A 101 -12.97 8.84 4.14
CA PHE A 101 -11.79 8.35 3.40
C PHE A 101 -12.05 8.43 1.90
N ARG A 102 -11.88 9.61 1.37
CA ARG A 102 -12.15 9.88 -0.05
C ARG A 102 -11.07 9.31 -0.94
N THR A 103 -11.49 8.76 -2.07
CA THR A 103 -10.62 8.39 -3.17
C THR A 103 -10.95 9.19 -4.42
N ILE A 104 -10.03 9.23 -5.36
CA ILE A 104 -10.19 9.81 -6.68
C ILE A 104 -9.69 8.86 -7.75
N SER A 105 -10.43 8.74 -8.84
CA SER A 105 -9.97 8.16 -10.10
C SER A 105 -9.90 9.31 -11.10
N GLN A 106 -8.70 9.72 -11.45
CA GLN A 106 -8.45 10.84 -12.36
C GLN A 106 -7.79 10.32 -13.63
N VAL A 107 -8.17 10.87 -14.78
CA VAL A 107 -7.51 10.53 -16.06
C VAL A 107 -6.01 10.84 -15.97
N GLY A 108 -5.18 9.85 -16.29
CA GLY A 108 -3.72 9.89 -16.14
C GLY A 108 -3.20 9.52 -14.73
N GLY A 109 -4.09 9.24 -13.79
CA GLY A 109 -3.76 8.79 -12.43
C GLY A 109 -4.20 7.35 -12.16
N GLU A 110 -3.91 6.86 -10.97
CA GLU A 110 -4.32 5.53 -10.54
C GLU A 110 -5.80 5.45 -10.17
N LEU A 111 -6.38 4.27 -10.33
CA LEU A 111 -7.76 4.00 -9.97
C LEU A 111 -7.93 4.05 -8.44
N ASN A 112 -8.91 4.84 -7.97
CA ASN A 112 -9.25 4.97 -6.56
C ASN A 112 -8.06 5.36 -5.65
N ALA A 113 -7.16 6.20 -6.13
CA ALA A 113 -6.09 6.78 -5.32
C ALA A 113 -6.65 7.55 -4.12
N TYR A 114 -5.98 7.52 -2.98
CA TYR A 114 -6.37 8.29 -1.80
C TYR A 114 -6.30 9.78 -2.09
N TYR A 115 -7.34 10.53 -1.69
CA TYR A 115 -7.50 11.93 -2.06
C TYR A 115 -7.89 12.79 -0.86
N GLY A 116 -6.96 13.62 -0.40
CA GLY A 116 -7.12 14.40 0.81
C GLY A 116 -6.17 15.57 0.88
N TYR A 117 -6.04 16.12 2.07
CA TYR A 117 -5.17 17.26 2.33
C TYR A 117 -3.78 16.78 2.74
N ASP A 118 -2.75 17.46 2.25
CA ASP A 118 -1.40 17.23 2.71
C ASP A 118 -1.10 18.06 3.96
N ILE A 119 -0.38 17.47 4.91
CA ILE A 119 0.03 18.10 6.15
C ILE A 119 1.52 18.42 6.05
N GLU A 120 1.88 19.70 6.17
CA GLU A 120 3.27 20.14 6.27
C GLU A 120 3.88 19.82 7.63
N GLY A 121 3.05 19.82 8.68
CA GLY A 121 3.47 19.56 10.04
C GLY A 121 2.44 20.02 11.07
N VAL A 122 2.95 20.41 12.23
CA VAL A 122 2.18 20.89 13.38
C VAL A 122 2.68 22.29 13.76
N TYR A 123 1.79 23.24 13.96
CA TYR A 123 2.16 24.56 14.46
C TYR A 123 2.87 24.45 15.81
N GLN A 124 4.09 24.97 15.89
CA GLN A 124 4.95 24.77 17.05
C GLN A 124 4.71 25.81 18.16
N ASN A 125 4.43 27.06 17.78
CA ASN A 125 4.28 28.15 18.73
C ASN A 125 3.34 29.25 18.24
N ALA A 126 3.04 30.19 19.12
CA ALA A 126 2.12 31.30 18.82
C ALA A 126 2.67 32.27 17.76
N ALA A 127 3.99 32.34 17.57
CA ALA A 127 4.57 33.20 16.54
C ALA A 127 4.33 32.64 15.15
N GLU A 128 4.40 31.32 14.96
CA GLU A 128 4.04 30.65 13.71
C GLU A 128 2.54 30.88 13.38
N ILE A 129 1.67 30.73 14.36
CA ILE A 129 0.22 31.02 14.20
C ILE A 129 0.01 32.47 13.75
N ALA A 130 0.65 33.43 14.44
CA ALA A 130 0.48 34.85 14.14
C ALA A 130 1.03 35.24 12.75
N ALA A 131 2.04 34.49 12.26
CA ALA A 131 2.63 34.71 10.94
C ALA A 131 1.82 34.12 9.80
N ASP A 132 0.88 33.18 10.08
CA ASP A 132 0.07 32.49 9.08
C ASP A 132 -1.37 33.01 9.07
N PRO A 133 -1.79 33.75 8.03
CA PRO A 133 -3.18 34.24 7.92
C PRO A 133 -4.23 33.14 7.95
N ILE A 134 -3.91 31.94 7.43
CA ILE A 134 -4.80 30.79 7.45
C ILE A 134 -5.05 30.34 8.90
N ALA A 135 -3.96 30.25 9.68
CA ALA A 135 -4.04 29.86 11.08
C ALA A 135 -4.86 30.85 11.91
N VAL A 136 -4.61 32.14 11.70
CA VAL A 136 -5.34 33.24 12.39
C VAL A 136 -6.83 33.19 12.03
N ALA A 137 -7.16 33.08 10.73
CA ALA A 137 -8.54 33.04 10.25
C ALA A 137 -9.34 31.84 10.78
N ASN A 138 -8.69 30.73 11.06
CA ASN A 138 -9.32 29.49 11.55
C ASN A 138 -9.18 29.31 13.08
N GLY A 139 -8.60 30.28 13.80
CA GLY A 139 -8.45 30.22 15.25
C GLY A 139 -7.61 29.03 15.73
N LEU A 140 -6.55 28.71 14.99
CA LEU A 140 -5.68 27.59 15.29
C LEU A 140 -4.78 27.90 16.49
N GLU A 141 -4.30 26.85 17.11
CA GLU A 141 -3.41 26.93 18.28
C GLU A 141 -2.17 26.04 18.04
N PRO A 142 -1.06 26.29 18.77
CA PRO A 142 0.08 25.38 18.74
C PRO A 142 -0.35 23.93 19.04
N GLY A 143 0.14 23.00 18.23
CA GLY A 143 -0.30 21.60 18.27
C GLY A 143 -1.44 21.24 17.32
N ASP A 144 -1.95 22.18 16.52
CA ASP A 144 -2.88 21.91 15.41
C ASP A 144 -2.11 21.63 14.11
N PHE A 145 -2.73 20.86 13.20
CA PHE A 145 -2.13 20.56 11.90
C PHE A 145 -2.02 21.81 11.02
N LYS A 146 -0.88 21.91 10.35
CA LYS A 146 -0.61 22.90 9.31
C LYS A 146 -0.80 22.22 7.95
N TYR A 147 -1.90 22.53 7.26
CA TYR A 147 -2.17 22.05 5.92
C TYR A 147 -1.42 22.85 4.86
N VAL A 148 -1.07 22.18 3.76
CA VAL A 148 -0.48 22.81 2.60
C VAL A 148 -1.56 23.50 1.77
N ASP A 149 -1.45 24.83 1.58
CA ASP A 149 -2.23 25.58 0.62
C ASP A 149 -1.64 25.35 -0.79
N GLN A 150 -2.23 24.40 -1.53
CA GLN A 150 -1.70 23.93 -2.81
C GLN A 150 -1.81 25.00 -3.91
N ASN A 151 -2.88 25.75 -3.92
CA ASN A 151 -3.14 26.77 -4.94
C ASN A 151 -2.70 28.18 -4.52
N LYS A 152 -2.24 28.36 -3.27
CA LYS A 152 -1.77 29.60 -2.67
C LYS A 152 -2.79 30.75 -2.70
N ASP A 153 -4.07 30.42 -2.48
CA ASP A 153 -5.16 31.40 -2.42
C ASP A 153 -5.42 31.91 -1.00
N GLY A 154 -4.68 31.45 0.00
CA GLY A 154 -4.77 31.85 1.39
C GLY A 154 -5.92 31.18 2.16
N LYS A 155 -6.41 30.06 1.67
CA LYS A 155 -7.46 29.27 2.31
C LYS A 155 -7.17 27.79 2.17
N ILE A 156 -7.72 26.98 3.06
CA ILE A 156 -7.72 25.52 2.90
C ILE A 156 -9.13 25.09 2.53
N ASP A 157 -9.32 24.69 1.29
CA ASP A 157 -10.60 24.23 0.75
C ASP A 157 -10.44 22.99 -0.16
N ASN A 158 -11.49 22.65 -0.91
CA ASN A 158 -11.50 21.47 -1.77
C ASN A 158 -10.43 21.50 -2.89
N LYS A 159 -9.87 22.67 -3.19
CA LYS A 159 -8.85 22.84 -4.24
C LYS A 159 -7.45 22.47 -3.75
N ASP A 160 -7.26 22.35 -2.43
CA ASP A 160 -5.99 21.99 -1.81
C ASP A 160 -5.86 20.47 -1.59
N ARG A 161 -6.85 19.71 -2.03
CA ARG A 161 -6.75 18.25 -1.98
C ARG A 161 -5.86 17.73 -3.08
N VAL A 162 -5.02 16.77 -2.71
CA VAL A 162 -4.07 16.09 -3.59
C VAL A 162 -4.20 14.58 -3.46
N THR A 163 -3.62 13.86 -4.39
CA THR A 163 -3.44 12.41 -4.27
C THR A 163 -2.40 12.13 -3.19
N LEU A 164 -2.79 11.37 -2.18
CA LEU A 164 -1.96 10.98 -1.04
C LEU A 164 -1.31 9.60 -1.22
N GLY A 165 -1.48 9.00 -2.40
CA GLY A 165 -0.97 7.69 -2.75
C GLY A 165 -2.08 6.70 -3.08
N SER A 166 -1.70 5.43 -3.26
CA SER A 166 -2.60 4.37 -3.72
C SER A 166 -2.43 3.10 -2.89
N TYR A 167 -3.49 2.32 -2.78
CA TYR A 167 -3.43 0.99 -2.19
C TYR A 167 -2.84 -0.06 -3.14
N ILE A 168 -2.66 0.28 -4.42
CA ILE A 168 -2.10 -0.60 -5.44
C ILE A 168 -0.59 -0.64 -5.28
N PRO A 169 0.03 -1.82 -5.04
CA PRO A 169 1.48 -1.91 -4.93
C PRO A 169 2.16 -1.78 -6.29
N ASN A 170 3.28 -1.06 -6.34
CA ASN A 170 4.14 -1.00 -7.51
C ASN A 170 4.91 -2.30 -7.72
N PHE A 171 5.21 -3.01 -6.62
CA PHE A 171 6.00 -4.25 -6.63
C PHE A 171 5.37 -5.30 -5.73
N ASN A 172 5.27 -6.52 -6.25
CA ASN A 172 5.04 -7.73 -5.48
C ASN A 172 6.25 -8.64 -5.67
N TYR A 173 6.78 -9.19 -4.60
CA TYR A 173 7.95 -10.06 -4.69
C TYR A 173 7.87 -11.22 -3.71
N GLY A 174 8.48 -12.33 -4.11
CA GLY A 174 8.58 -13.53 -3.31
C GLY A 174 9.95 -14.19 -3.46
N ILE A 175 10.40 -14.82 -2.38
CA ILE A 175 11.62 -15.62 -2.37
C ILE A 175 11.30 -16.92 -1.68
N ASN A 176 11.66 -18.03 -2.31
CA ASN A 176 11.59 -19.37 -1.75
C ASN A 176 12.96 -20.02 -1.83
N LEU A 177 13.40 -20.58 -0.75
CA LEU A 177 14.67 -21.30 -0.71
C LEU A 177 14.57 -22.54 0.17
N GLY A 178 15.41 -23.50 -0.10
CA GLY A 178 15.50 -24.68 0.71
C GLY A 178 16.69 -25.53 0.36
N PHE A 179 16.98 -26.45 1.26
CA PHE A 179 18.00 -27.48 1.04
C PHE A 179 17.62 -28.78 1.72
N SER A 180 18.14 -29.86 1.16
CA SER A 180 18.12 -31.20 1.76
C SER A 180 19.54 -31.70 1.98
N TYR A 181 19.81 -32.14 3.17
CA TYR A 181 21.08 -32.79 3.51
C TYR A 181 20.84 -34.12 4.21
N LYS A 182 21.11 -35.22 3.52
CA LYS A 182 20.78 -36.58 3.98
C LYS A 182 19.30 -36.71 4.35
N ASN A 183 19.00 -36.80 5.64
CA ASN A 183 17.65 -36.97 6.17
C ASN A 183 17.07 -35.66 6.72
N PHE A 184 17.77 -34.57 6.51
CA PHE A 184 17.34 -33.23 7.00
C PHE A 184 16.91 -32.35 5.84
N ASP A 185 15.73 -31.75 5.97
CA ASP A 185 15.16 -30.82 5.00
C ASP A 185 14.90 -29.47 5.66
N PHE A 186 15.23 -28.41 4.97
CA PHE A 186 14.92 -27.04 5.34
C PHE A 186 14.24 -26.34 4.18
N SER A 187 13.20 -25.58 4.46
CA SER A 187 12.59 -24.66 3.49
C SER A 187 12.14 -23.36 4.16
N MET A 188 12.20 -22.28 3.40
CA MET A 188 11.75 -20.97 3.81
C MET A 188 11.06 -20.27 2.65
N VAL A 189 9.91 -19.64 2.94
CA VAL A 189 9.13 -18.83 2.01
C VAL A 189 8.99 -17.42 2.57
N MET A 190 9.37 -16.45 1.76
CA MET A 190 9.30 -15.04 2.07
C MET A 190 8.52 -14.30 1.00
N GLN A 191 7.81 -13.26 1.39
CA GLN A 191 7.08 -12.41 0.44
C GLN A 191 6.97 -10.98 0.93
N GLY A 192 6.74 -10.07 0.02
CA GLY A 192 6.50 -8.67 0.32
C GLY A 192 5.83 -7.94 -0.81
N VAL A 193 5.38 -6.76 -0.48
CA VAL A 193 4.90 -5.75 -1.44
C VAL A 193 5.58 -4.42 -1.13
N ALA A 194 5.68 -3.55 -2.14
CA ALA A 194 6.25 -2.23 -1.95
C ALA A 194 5.58 -1.18 -2.86
N GLY A 195 5.59 0.06 -2.39
CA GLY A 195 5.10 1.21 -3.14
C GLY A 195 3.60 1.46 -3.04
N ASN A 196 2.90 0.75 -2.16
CA ASN A 196 1.50 1.02 -1.82
C ASN A 196 1.39 1.76 -0.51
N GLN A 197 0.28 2.47 -0.33
CA GLN A 197 -0.12 3.10 0.91
C GLN A 197 -1.35 2.40 1.49
N ILE A 198 -1.52 2.51 2.80
CA ILE A 198 -2.71 2.04 3.51
C ILE A 198 -3.30 3.18 4.34
N VAL A 199 -4.63 3.18 4.47
CA VAL A 199 -5.29 4.09 5.39
C VAL A 199 -5.40 3.46 6.77
N ASN A 200 -4.75 4.07 7.76
CA ASN A 200 -4.88 3.66 9.14
C ASN A 200 -6.19 4.22 9.73
N ARG A 201 -7.29 3.51 9.49
CA ARG A 201 -8.60 3.90 9.99
C ARG A 201 -8.67 4.00 11.52
N LYS A 202 -7.84 3.25 12.21
CA LYS A 202 -7.75 3.29 13.66
C LYS A 202 -7.36 4.69 14.18
N ARG A 203 -6.48 5.41 13.47
CA ARG A 203 -6.17 6.82 13.76
C ARG A 203 -7.40 7.72 13.57
N GLY A 204 -8.32 7.36 12.68
CA GLY A 204 -9.56 8.08 12.36
C GLY A 204 -10.72 7.81 13.33
N ASP A 205 -11.09 6.55 13.53
CA ASP A 205 -12.30 6.16 14.27
C ASP A 205 -12.28 6.57 15.75
N ARG A 206 -11.11 6.70 16.35
CA ARG A 206 -10.96 7.11 17.76
C ARG A 206 -11.12 8.61 18.00
N ARG A 207 -11.16 9.40 16.95
CA ARG A 207 -11.30 10.85 17.00
C ARG A 207 -12.67 11.33 17.47
N TRP A 208 -13.70 10.55 17.17
CA TRP A 208 -15.10 10.98 17.32
C TRP A 208 -15.71 10.68 18.69
N HIS A 209 -15.00 9.93 19.53
CA HIS A 209 -15.52 9.47 20.80
C HIS A 209 -14.64 9.95 21.95
N SER A 210 -15.11 10.96 22.64
CA SER A 210 -14.47 11.48 23.87
C SER A 210 -14.35 10.43 24.99
N GLU A 211 -15.05 9.32 24.84
CA GLU A 211 -15.10 8.22 25.82
C GLU A 211 -14.14 7.06 25.50
N LEU A 212 -13.44 7.10 24.37
CA LEU A 212 -12.49 6.05 23.98
C LEU A 212 -11.08 6.34 24.52
N ASN A 213 -10.41 5.29 24.92
CA ASN A 213 -8.99 5.39 25.27
C ASN A 213 -8.15 5.82 24.06
N TYR A 214 -7.19 6.70 24.33
CA TYR A 214 -6.17 7.05 23.33
C TYR A 214 -5.37 5.79 22.94
N ASP A 215 -4.98 5.74 21.69
CA ASP A 215 -3.94 4.83 21.25
C ASP A 215 -2.63 5.18 21.94
N LEU A 216 -1.86 4.16 22.34
CA LEU A 216 -0.57 4.37 23.00
C LEU A 216 0.37 5.18 22.10
N ASP A 217 0.40 4.86 20.80
CA ASP A 217 1.17 5.57 19.79
C ASP A 217 0.83 7.08 19.75
N GLN A 218 -0.47 7.41 19.70
CA GLN A 218 -0.93 8.82 19.76
C GLN A 218 -0.59 9.47 21.11
N PHE A 219 -0.66 8.73 22.21
CA PHE A 219 -0.35 9.25 23.54
C PHE A 219 1.14 9.57 23.69
N GLU A 220 2.02 8.70 23.22
CA GLU A 220 3.47 8.84 23.36
C GLU A 220 4.04 9.90 22.40
N ASN A 221 3.51 9.98 21.17
CA ASN A 221 4.07 10.82 20.10
C ASN A 221 3.36 12.15 19.91
N ARG A 222 2.24 12.42 20.62
CA ARG A 222 1.51 13.68 20.48
C ARG A 222 2.36 14.91 20.76
N TRP A 223 2.03 16.01 20.12
CA TRP A 223 2.62 17.30 20.44
C TRP A 223 2.33 17.70 21.88
N THR A 224 3.36 17.98 22.66
CA THR A 224 3.31 18.38 24.08
C THR A 224 3.93 19.75 24.35
N GLY A 225 4.49 20.38 23.32
CA GLY A 225 5.15 21.67 23.34
C GLY A 225 6.08 21.83 22.15
N GLU A 226 6.60 23.02 21.97
CA GLU A 226 7.50 23.36 20.87
C GLU A 226 8.69 22.38 20.77
N GLY A 227 8.91 21.82 19.57
CA GLY A 227 9.99 20.87 19.30
C GLY A 227 9.73 19.43 19.73
N SER A 228 8.57 19.09 20.33
CA SER A 228 8.29 17.72 20.75
C SER A 228 8.02 16.78 19.58
N THR A 229 7.29 17.21 18.59
CA THR A 229 7.01 16.48 17.34
C THR A 229 6.50 17.44 16.27
N ASN A 230 6.69 17.09 14.99
CA ASN A 230 6.08 17.78 13.84
C ASN A 230 5.09 16.89 13.08
N GLU A 231 4.76 15.72 13.62
CA GLU A 231 3.90 14.73 12.95
C GLU A 231 2.54 14.59 13.64
N TYR A 232 2.52 14.57 14.97
CA TYR A 232 1.31 14.28 15.74
C TYR A 232 0.71 15.55 16.33
N MET A 233 -0.62 15.73 16.16
CA MET A 233 -1.35 16.82 16.79
C MET A 233 -1.33 16.72 18.32
N SER A 234 -1.63 17.83 19.00
CA SER A 234 -1.80 17.86 20.46
C SER A 234 -3.02 17.05 20.92
N ALA A 235 -3.08 16.71 22.21
CA ALA A 235 -4.24 16.07 22.80
C ALA A 235 -5.51 16.95 22.65
N LYS A 236 -5.38 18.28 22.78
CA LYS A 236 -6.47 19.23 22.54
C LYS A 236 -6.84 19.31 21.05
N GLY A 237 -5.84 19.25 20.16
CA GLY A 237 -6.03 19.23 18.71
C GLY A 237 -6.77 17.97 18.23
N SER A 238 -6.64 16.85 18.94
CA SER A 238 -7.25 15.57 18.55
C SER A 238 -8.79 15.57 18.56
N VAL A 239 -9.43 16.59 19.10
CA VAL A 239 -10.90 16.78 19.10
C VAL A 239 -11.37 17.97 18.26
N LYS A 240 -10.45 18.72 17.66
CA LYS A 240 -10.81 19.87 16.84
C LYS A 240 -11.24 19.44 15.44
N PRO A 241 -12.38 19.97 14.91
CA PRO A 241 -12.83 19.68 13.55
C PRO A 241 -11.75 19.93 12.48
N TRP A 242 -10.95 20.98 12.63
CA TRP A 242 -9.84 21.29 11.73
C TRP A 242 -8.94 20.09 11.49
N ASN A 243 -8.50 19.42 12.56
CA ASN A 243 -7.56 18.31 12.49
C ASN A 243 -8.22 16.98 12.11
N ILE A 244 -9.51 16.80 12.41
CA ILE A 244 -10.14 15.48 12.38
C ILE A 244 -11.24 15.32 11.32
N SER A 245 -11.86 16.40 10.83
CA SER A 245 -12.96 16.30 9.87
C SER A 245 -12.50 16.13 8.43
N ASN A 246 -11.22 16.33 8.18
CA ASN A 246 -10.63 16.27 6.85
C ASN A 246 -9.74 15.04 6.71
N PHE A 247 -9.98 14.24 5.69
CA PHE A 247 -9.03 13.19 5.30
C PHE A 247 -7.72 13.81 4.85
N ASN A 248 -6.62 13.39 5.42
CA ASN A 248 -5.30 13.99 5.22
C ASN A 248 -4.16 12.96 5.29
N SER A 249 -2.95 13.40 4.99
CA SER A 249 -1.75 12.55 4.92
C SER A 249 -1.41 11.87 6.26
N PHE A 250 -1.83 12.38 7.42
CA PHE A 250 -1.62 11.73 8.72
C PHE A 250 -2.26 10.33 8.83
N TYR A 251 -3.30 10.06 8.05
CA TYR A 251 -4.00 8.77 8.06
C TYR A 251 -3.48 7.79 7.03
N VAL A 252 -2.59 8.24 6.17
CA VAL A 252 -2.01 7.43 5.09
C VAL A 252 -0.61 6.99 5.51
N GLU A 253 -0.42 5.70 5.58
CA GLU A 253 0.83 5.07 6.00
C GLU A 253 1.44 4.26 4.85
N ASP A 254 2.76 4.05 4.90
CA ASP A 254 3.43 3.13 3.99
C ASP A 254 2.90 1.71 4.22
N GLY A 255 2.33 1.12 3.18
CA GLY A 255 1.82 -0.24 3.17
C GLY A 255 2.85 -1.29 2.79
N SER A 256 4.08 -0.88 2.50
CA SER A 256 5.15 -1.80 2.11
C SER A 256 5.51 -2.74 3.26
N TYR A 257 5.70 -4.01 2.94
CA TYR A 257 6.16 -4.97 3.93
C TYR A 257 7.03 -6.07 3.31
N PHE A 258 7.86 -6.65 4.13
CA PHE A 258 8.55 -7.91 3.89
C PHE A 258 8.31 -8.84 5.08
N ARG A 259 7.94 -10.10 4.80
CA ARG A 259 7.72 -11.10 5.85
C ARG A 259 8.26 -12.46 5.48
N ILE A 260 8.74 -13.18 6.47
CA ILE A 260 8.95 -14.61 6.41
C ILE A 260 7.59 -15.26 6.66
N GLN A 261 7.04 -15.91 5.62
CA GLN A 261 5.70 -16.49 5.70
C GLN A 261 5.72 -17.88 6.31
N ASN A 262 6.74 -18.66 5.96
CA ASN A 262 6.89 -20.02 6.44
C ASN A 262 8.36 -20.39 6.61
N VAL A 263 8.68 -21.08 7.68
CA VAL A 263 9.97 -21.77 7.90
C VAL A 263 9.65 -23.18 8.32
N GLN A 264 10.20 -24.15 7.59
CA GLN A 264 10.01 -25.56 7.89
C GLN A 264 11.34 -26.26 8.03
N VAL A 265 11.44 -27.07 9.06
CA VAL A 265 12.56 -27.99 9.31
C VAL A 265 11.98 -29.37 9.45
N ALA A 266 12.46 -30.31 8.69
CA ALA A 266 12.03 -31.70 8.76
C ALA A 266 13.23 -32.64 8.88
N TYR A 267 13.03 -33.72 9.61
CA TYR A 267 14.01 -34.82 9.69
C TYR A 267 13.31 -36.14 9.44
N THR A 268 13.75 -36.84 8.41
CA THR A 268 13.25 -38.18 8.06
C THR A 268 14.01 -39.25 8.81
N PHE A 269 13.34 -39.91 9.74
CA PHE A 269 13.98 -41.01 10.45
C PHE A 269 14.23 -42.21 9.52
N PRO A 270 15.47 -42.72 9.47
CA PRO A 270 15.73 -43.89 8.65
C PRO A 270 15.00 -45.12 9.20
N LYS A 271 14.57 -45.98 8.29
CA LYS A 271 13.95 -47.24 8.69
C LYS A 271 14.88 -48.01 9.63
N LYS A 272 14.42 -48.29 10.84
CA LYS A 272 15.09 -49.20 11.77
C LYS A 272 14.23 -50.44 11.99
N ASP A 273 14.79 -51.60 11.73
CA ASP A 273 14.21 -52.88 12.13
C ASP A 273 14.53 -53.14 13.61
N PHE A 274 13.53 -53.04 14.45
CA PHE A 274 13.60 -53.41 15.87
C PHE A 274 13.02 -54.82 16.07
N GLY A 275 13.59 -55.83 15.42
CA GLY A 275 13.09 -57.20 15.50
C GLY A 275 11.67 -57.39 14.98
N LYS A 276 10.70 -57.60 15.89
CA LYS A 276 9.28 -57.76 15.49
C LYS A 276 8.53 -56.45 15.16
N PHE A 277 9.12 -55.28 15.44
CA PHE A 277 8.58 -53.97 15.15
C PHE A 277 9.30 -53.30 13.97
N LYS A 278 8.60 -53.12 12.85
CA LYS A 278 9.09 -52.35 11.72
C LYS A 278 8.53 -50.91 11.86
N MET A 279 9.39 -49.95 12.10
CA MET A 279 9.00 -48.54 11.97
C MET A 279 9.02 -48.15 10.47
N PRO A 280 7.91 -47.71 9.88
CA PRO A 280 7.94 -47.11 8.57
C PRO A 280 8.79 -45.82 8.64
N SER A 281 9.34 -45.39 7.50
CA SER A 281 9.92 -44.04 7.39
C SER A 281 8.81 -43.03 7.60
N ILE A 282 8.92 -42.20 8.62
CA ILE A 282 8.04 -41.05 8.89
C ILE A 282 8.78 -39.79 8.44
#